data_64169811a3ba41e711d0eb082581d4eb
#
_entry.id   64169811a3ba41e711d0eb082581d4eb
#
_cell.length_a   1.000
_cell.length_b   1.000
_cell.length_c   1.000
_cell.angle_alpha   90.00
_cell.angle_beta   90.00
_cell.angle_gamma   90.00
#
_symmetry.space_group_name_H-M   'P 1'
#
loop_
_entity.id
_entity.type
_entity.pdbx_description
1 polymer ?
#
loop_
_entity_poly.entity_id
_entity_poly.type
_entity_poly.pdbx_seq_one_letter_code
_entity_poly.pdbx_strand_id
1 'polypeptide(L)'
;EACRIVVNTPSSFGGIGDLYNFKMAPSLTLGCGSWGGNSVSENVGVKHLLNVKTVAERRENMLWFRAPQKVYFKKGCMPVALDELGTVMGKKKCFIVTDTFLYKNGYVAPIEAKLDQLGIQHTCFYDVAPDPNLSSALKGAQAMRLFEPDCIIALGGGSAMDAGKI
;
A
#
# COMPACT_ATOMS: atom_id res chain seq x y z
N GLU A 1 13.30 -33.49 -7.13
CA GLU A 1 11.97 -33.96 -6.71
C GLU A 1 11.89 -34.30 -5.21
N ALA A 2 12.71 -33.71 -4.38
CA ALA A 2 12.67 -33.86 -2.94
C ALA A 2 12.14 -32.61 -2.28
N CYS A 3 11.29 -32.69 -1.27
CA CYS A 3 10.78 -31.53 -0.55
C CYS A 3 11.77 -30.98 0.50
N ARG A 4 12.84 -31.70 0.78
CA ARG A 4 13.97 -31.23 1.59
C ARG A 4 15.29 -31.57 0.91
N ILE A 5 16.16 -30.60 0.82
CA ILE A 5 17.52 -30.74 0.26
C ILE A 5 18.49 -30.34 1.37
N VAL A 6 19.43 -31.19 1.67
CA VAL A 6 20.46 -30.97 2.68
C VAL A 6 21.82 -30.84 1.97
N VAL A 7 22.57 -29.81 2.33
CA VAL A 7 23.88 -29.52 1.73
C VAL A 7 24.98 -29.94 2.72
N ASN A 8 26.00 -30.64 2.21
CA ASN A 8 27.18 -31.08 2.97
C ASN A 8 26.86 -31.94 4.23
N THR A 9 25.74 -32.66 4.21
CA THR A 9 25.27 -33.45 5.34
C THR A 9 24.52 -34.67 4.83
N PRO A 10 24.58 -35.82 5.51
CA PRO A 10 23.80 -37.00 5.13
C PRO A 10 22.31 -36.72 5.02
N SER A 11 21.67 -37.14 3.95
CA SER A 11 20.24 -36.87 3.66
C SER A 11 19.28 -37.37 4.75
N SER A 12 19.66 -38.45 5.44
CA SER A 12 18.91 -39.03 6.56
C SER A 12 18.69 -38.01 7.70
N PHE A 13 19.65 -37.12 7.94
CA PHE A 13 19.54 -36.09 8.97
C PHE A 13 18.47 -35.04 8.60
N GLY A 14 18.36 -34.69 7.32
CA GLY A 14 17.29 -33.82 6.83
C GLY A 14 15.89 -34.45 6.98
N GLY A 15 15.77 -35.76 6.92
CA GLY A 15 14.51 -36.47 7.20
C GLY A 15 14.09 -36.34 8.65
N ILE A 16 15.03 -36.50 9.60
CA ILE A 16 14.76 -36.43 11.02
C ILE A 16 14.53 -34.98 11.51
N GLY A 17 15.20 -34.03 10.88
CA GLY A 17 14.96 -32.59 11.15
C GLY A 17 15.73 -32.07 12.35
N ASP A 18 15.03 -31.44 13.30
CA ASP A 18 15.61 -30.66 14.41
C ASP A 18 16.43 -31.46 15.41
N LEU A 19 16.27 -32.76 15.44
CA LEU A 19 17.13 -33.65 16.24
C LEU A 19 18.62 -33.56 15.90
N TYR A 20 18.95 -33.06 14.71
CA TYR A 20 20.33 -32.83 14.23
C TYR A 20 20.66 -31.37 13.95
N ASN A 21 20.17 -30.48 14.79
CA ASN A 21 20.41 -29.03 14.66
C ASN A 21 19.86 -28.36 13.40
N PHE A 22 18.96 -29.01 12.68
CA PHE A 22 18.22 -28.36 11.61
C PHE A 22 16.97 -27.68 12.18
N LYS A 23 16.73 -26.45 11.84
CA LYS A 23 15.50 -25.73 12.21
C LYS A 23 14.30 -26.18 11.34
N MET A 24 14.07 -27.47 11.29
CA MET A 24 12.99 -28.12 10.54
C MET A 24 12.24 -29.07 11.45
N ALA A 25 10.91 -29.09 11.35
CA ALA A 25 10.12 -30.05 12.09
C ALA A 25 10.49 -31.50 11.73
N PRO A 26 10.52 -32.41 12.69
CA PRO A 26 10.77 -33.85 12.43
C PRO A 26 9.70 -34.40 11.48
N SER A 27 10.10 -35.39 10.66
CA SER A 27 9.22 -36.02 9.69
C SER A 27 8.84 -37.44 10.14
N LEU A 28 7.59 -37.81 9.94
CA LEU A 28 7.12 -39.19 10.09
C LEU A 28 7.38 -40.01 8.81
N THR A 29 7.21 -39.39 7.65
CA THR A 29 7.56 -39.95 6.35
C THR A 29 8.21 -38.90 5.46
N LEU A 30 9.04 -39.37 4.52
CA LEU A 30 9.63 -38.50 3.52
C LEU A 30 8.62 -38.23 2.40
N GLY A 31 8.64 -37.04 1.86
CA GLY A 31 7.85 -36.60 0.72
C GLY A 31 8.72 -36.15 -0.44
N CYS A 32 8.20 -36.21 -1.64
CA CYS A 32 8.89 -35.78 -2.86
C CYS A 32 8.34 -34.47 -3.44
N GLY A 33 7.59 -33.74 -2.65
CA GLY A 33 7.00 -32.48 -3.05
C GLY A 33 5.78 -32.63 -3.97
N SER A 34 5.32 -31.53 -4.55
CA SER A 34 4.10 -31.47 -5.37
C SER A 34 4.16 -32.35 -6.64
N TRP A 35 5.36 -32.59 -7.16
CA TRP A 35 5.57 -33.35 -8.41
C TRP A 35 5.59 -34.89 -8.22
N GLY A 36 5.57 -35.38 -7.01
CA GLY A 36 5.66 -36.80 -6.70
C GLY A 36 4.32 -37.53 -6.69
N GLY A 37 3.22 -36.90 -7.03
CA GLY A 37 1.88 -37.51 -6.97
C GLY A 37 1.40 -37.83 -5.56
N ASN A 38 1.94 -37.14 -4.55
CA ASN A 38 1.55 -37.30 -3.14
C ASN A 38 0.31 -36.47 -2.78
N SER A 39 -0.39 -36.91 -1.74
CA SER A 39 -1.50 -36.12 -1.16
C SER A 39 -1.04 -34.82 -0.45
N VAL A 40 0.26 -34.71 -0.15
CA VAL A 40 0.88 -33.55 0.48
C VAL A 40 2.14 -33.13 -0.26
N SER A 41 2.48 -31.87 -0.28
CA SER A 41 3.66 -31.30 -0.97
C SER A 41 4.93 -31.30 -0.15
N GLU A 42 4.91 -31.79 1.07
CA GLU A 42 6.02 -31.78 2.03
C GLU A 42 6.15 -33.16 2.75
N ASN A 43 7.20 -33.29 3.56
CA ASN A 43 7.32 -34.46 4.41
C ASN A 43 6.16 -34.52 5.41
N VAL A 44 5.58 -35.72 5.58
CA VAL A 44 4.50 -35.91 6.56
C VAL A 44 5.06 -35.78 7.98
N GLY A 45 4.53 -34.89 8.75
CA GLY A 45 4.85 -34.67 10.15
C GLY A 45 3.60 -34.76 11.02
N VAL A 46 3.76 -34.50 12.31
CA VAL A 46 2.67 -34.57 13.32
C VAL A 46 1.48 -33.67 12.91
N LYS A 47 1.71 -32.54 12.28
CA LYS A 47 0.65 -31.62 11.83
C LYS A 47 -0.35 -32.26 10.85
N HIS A 48 0.08 -33.27 10.08
CA HIS A 48 -0.79 -33.97 9.12
C HIS A 48 -1.70 -35.03 9.79
N LEU A 49 -1.41 -35.39 11.03
CA LEU A 49 -2.25 -36.23 11.85
C LEU A 49 -3.31 -35.46 12.65
N LEU A 50 -3.19 -34.13 12.66
CA LEU A 50 -4.10 -33.28 13.40
C LEU A 50 -5.23 -32.78 12.47
N ASN A 51 -6.45 -32.99 12.90
CA ASN A 51 -7.61 -32.41 12.25
C ASN A 51 -7.83 -31.00 12.83
N VAL A 52 -7.15 -29.99 12.25
CA VAL A 52 -7.25 -28.62 12.68
C VAL A 52 -8.57 -28.04 12.21
N LYS A 53 -9.39 -27.59 13.13
CA LYS A 53 -10.63 -26.86 12.84
C LYS A 53 -10.48 -25.41 13.29
N THR A 54 -10.85 -24.48 12.44
CA THR A 54 -10.87 -23.08 12.79
C THR A 54 -12.20 -22.74 13.43
N VAL A 55 -12.16 -22.29 14.68
CA VAL A 55 -13.30 -21.67 15.33
C VAL A 55 -13.11 -20.17 15.24
N ALA A 56 -13.99 -19.51 14.50
CA ALA A 56 -13.97 -18.06 14.36
C ALA A 56 -15.12 -17.46 15.18
N GLU A 57 -14.76 -16.63 16.13
CA GLU A 57 -15.71 -15.83 16.89
C GLU A 57 -15.69 -14.39 16.38
N ARG A 58 -16.87 -13.84 16.17
CA ARG A 58 -17.00 -12.43 15.80
C ARG A 58 -16.62 -11.57 17.00
N ARG A 59 -15.62 -10.73 16.84
CA ARG A 59 -15.31 -9.69 17.83
C ARG A 59 -15.98 -8.38 17.41
N GLU A 60 -16.66 -7.76 18.31
CA GLU A 60 -17.14 -6.39 18.15
C GLU A 60 -16.04 -5.40 18.57
N ASN A 61 -14.97 -5.36 17.79
CA ASN A 61 -13.81 -4.50 18.11
C ASN A 61 -13.84 -3.18 17.36
N MET A 62 -14.77 -2.96 16.46
CA MET A 62 -14.89 -1.67 15.79
C MET A 62 -16.07 -0.90 16.39
N LEU A 63 -15.78 -0.20 17.47
CA LEU A 63 -16.76 0.66 18.15
C LEU A 63 -16.97 2.00 17.44
N TRP A 64 -16.07 2.34 16.51
CA TRP A 64 -16.16 3.56 15.72
C TRP A 64 -15.52 3.38 14.34
N PHE A 65 -16.04 4.11 13.38
CA PHE A 65 -15.52 4.20 12.02
C PHE A 65 -15.29 5.66 11.67
N ARG A 66 -14.09 6.00 11.20
CA ARG A 66 -13.75 7.34 10.76
C ARG A 66 -13.83 7.42 9.25
N ALA A 67 -14.76 8.20 8.75
CA ALA A 67 -14.87 8.57 7.34
C ALA A 67 -14.34 10.00 7.14
N PRO A 68 -14.02 10.42 5.90
CA PRO A 68 -13.80 11.82 5.58
C PRO A 68 -14.98 12.68 6.02
N GLN A 69 -14.71 13.88 6.49
CA GLN A 69 -15.77 14.80 6.93
C GLN A 69 -16.76 15.13 5.81
N LYS A 70 -16.27 15.20 4.57
CA LYS A 70 -17.07 15.46 3.38
C LYS A 70 -16.61 14.59 2.22
N VAL A 71 -17.56 14.10 1.45
CA VAL A 71 -17.35 13.39 0.20
C VAL A 71 -18.20 14.05 -0.87
N TYR A 72 -17.56 14.55 -1.92
CA TYR A 72 -18.23 15.10 -3.11
C TYR A 72 -18.28 14.01 -4.19
N PHE A 73 -19.46 13.55 -4.50
CA PHE A 73 -19.65 12.47 -5.47
C PHE A 73 -20.67 12.84 -6.53
N LYS A 74 -20.21 13.58 -7.55
CA LYS A 74 -21.01 13.91 -8.73
C LYS A 74 -20.10 14.48 -9.81
N LYS A 75 -20.39 14.22 -11.09
CA LYS A 75 -19.70 14.90 -12.18
C LYS A 75 -19.83 16.43 -12.02
N GLY A 76 -18.70 17.14 -12.07
CA GLY A 76 -18.65 18.59 -11.94
C GLY A 76 -18.67 19.12 -10.49
N CYS A 77 -18.51 18.26 -9.46
CA CYS A 77 -18.46 18.74 -8.07
C CYS A 77 -17.11 19.32 -7.66
N MET A 78 -16.04 19.14 -8.43
CA MET A 78 -14.70 19.61 -8.09
C MET A 78 -14.63 21.14 -7.85
N PRO A 79 -15.19 22.01 -8.69
CA PRO A 79 -15.19 23.46 -8.41
C PRO A 79 -15.83 23.83 -7.09
N VAL A 80 -16.92 23.16 -6.72
CA VAL A 80 -17.62 23.37 -5.43
C VAL A 80 -16.74 22.96 -4.26
N ALA A 81 -16.04 21.82 -4.37
CA ALA A 81 -15.10 21.38 -3.35
C ALA A 81 -13.92 22.35 -3.19
N LEU A 82 -13.42 22.92 -4.29
CA LEU A 82 -12.34 23.91 -4.27
C LEU A 82 -12.79 25.25 -3.69
N ASP A 83 -14.03 25.68 -3.93
CA ASP A 83 -14.58 26.90 -3.32
C ASP A 83 -14.48 26.86 -1.78
N GLU A 84 -14.68 25.71 -1.17
CA GLU A 84 -14.57 25.57 0.28
C GLU A 84 -13.17 25.80 0.83
N LEU A 85 -12.10 25.56 0.04
CA LEU A 85 -10.74 25.85 0.49
C LEU A 85 -10.55 27.33 0.81
N GLY A 86 -11.06 28.21 -0.05
CA GLY A 86 -10.99 29.65 0.17
C GLY A 86 -12.05 30.19 1.12
N THR A 87 -13.32 29.83 0.87
CA THR A 87 -14.46 30.46 1.54
C THR A 87 -14.72 29.96 2.95
N VAL A 88 -14.51 28.66 3.19
CA VAL A 88 -14.80 28.02 4.49
C VAL A 88 -13.53 27.76 5.27
N MET A 89 -12.48 27.23 4.62
CA MET A 89 -11.24 26.83 5.29
C MET A 89 -10.21 27.96 5.34
N GLY A 90 -10.41 29.06 4.60
CA GLY A 90 -9.51 30.22 4.58
C GLY A 90 -8.10 29.95 4.07
N LYS A 91 -7.94 28.94 3.22
CA LYS A 91 -6.63 28.52 2.69
C LYS A 91 -6.06 29.54 1.72
N LYS A 92 -4.74 29.72 1.74
CA LYS A 92 -4.03 30.72 0.96
C LYS A 92 -2.96 30.14 0.04
N LYS A 93 -2.39 28.99 0.38
CA LYS A 93 -1.30 28.35 -0.34
C LYS A 93 -1.57 26.87 -0.52
N CYS A 94 -1.76 26.41 -1.74
CA CYS A 94 -2.10 25.04 -2.07
C CYS A 94 -0.95 24.33 -2.79
N PHE A 95 -0.58 23.15 -2.30
CA PHE A 95 0.39 22.27 -2.95
C PHE A 95 -0.37 21.15 -3.65
N ILE A 96 -0.26 21.06 -4.99
CA ILE A 96 -0.92 20.04 -5.80
C ILE A 96 0.06 18.90 -6.02
N VAL A 97 -0.36 17.67 -5.71
CA VAL A 97 0.42 16.43 -5.92
C VAL A 97 -0.31 15.59 -6.96
N THR A 98 0.39 15.21 -8.01
CA THR A 98 -0.19 14.39 -9.10
C THR A 98 0.89 13.61 -9.83
N ASP A 99 0.49 12.80 -10.80
CA ASP A 99 1.41 12.11 -11.68
C ASP A 99 1.65 12.87 -13.00
N THR A 100 2.72 12.48 -13.70
CA THR A 100 3.12 13.10 -14.97
C THR A 100 2.05 12.98 -16.06
N PHE A 101 1.28 11.89 -16.07
CA PHE A 101 0.24 11.68 -17.08
C PHE A 101 -0.90 12.69 -16.90
N LEU A 102 -1.43 12.83 -15.70
CA LEU A 102 -2.52 13.77 -15.44
C LEU A 102 -2.09 15.21 -15.66
N TYR A 103 -0.86 15.55 -15.27
CA TYR A 103 -0.31 16.89 -15.50
C TYR A 103 -0.19 17.21 -16.99
N LYS A 104 0.46 16.35 -17.78
CA LYS A 104 0.67 16.56 -19.23
C LYS A 104 -0.62 16.56 -20.05
N ASN A 105 -1.65 15.85 -19.61
CA ASN A 105 -2.95 15.80 -20.27
C ASN A 105 -3.92 16.89 -19.80
N GLY A 106 -3.46 17.87 -19.02
CA GLY A 106 -4.23 19.05 -18.66
C GLY A 106 -5.29 18.84 -17.57
N TYR A 107 -5.28 17.73 -16.84
CA TYR A 107 -6.25 17.48 -15.77
C TYR A 107 -6.04 18.41 -14.56
N VAL A 108 -4.85 18.96 -14.39
CA VAL A 108 -4.52 19.92 -13.33
C VAL A 108 -5.03 21.31 -13.64
N ALA A 109 -5.02 21.71 -14.92
CA ALA A 109 -5.36 23.07 -15.34
C ALA A 109 -6.71 23.61 -14.82
N PRO A 110 -7.81 22.85 -14.77
CA PRO A 110 -9.05 23.34 -14.18
C PRO A 110 -8.95 23.61 -12.67
N ILE A 111 -8.08 22.89 -11.95
CA ILE A 111 -7.83 23.10 -10.52
C ILE A 111 -7.04 24.41 -10.34
N GLU A 112 -5.95 24.57 -11.09
CA GLU A 112 -5.10 25.77 -11.07
C GLU A 112 -5.92 27.03 -11.39
N ALA A 113 -6.70 26.99 -12.49
CA ALA A 113 -7.57 28.10 -12.86
C ALA A 113 -8.60 28.46 -11.77
N LYS A 114 -9.11 27.46 -11.04
CA LYS A 114 -10.04 27.69 -9.94
C LYS A 114 -9.34 28.27 -8.73
N LEU A 115 -8.14 27.81 -8.40
CA LEU A 115 -7.33 28.36 -7.31
C LEU A 115 -6.93 29.80 -7.59
N ASP A 116 -6.60 30.15 -8.85
CA ASP A 116 -6.34 31.53 -9.29
C ASP A 116 -7.55 32.43 -9.08
N GLN A 117 -8.75 31.96 -9.47
CA GLN A 117 -10.01 32.70 -9.23
C GLN A 117 -10.27 32.97 -7.76
N LEU A 118 -9.84 32.06 -6.89
CA LEU A 118 -9.97 32.19 -5.43
C LEU A 118 -8.84 33.00 -4.77
N GLY A 119 -7.83 33.41 -5.55
CA GLY A 119 -6.65 34.12 -5.04
C GLY A 119 -5.76 33.22 -4.16
N ILE A 120 -5.80 31.90 -4.37
CA ILE A 120 -4.99 30.92 -3.64
C ILE A 120 -3.71 30.69 -4.43
N GLN A 121 -2.56 30.99 -3.85
CA GLN A 121 -1.26 30.68 -4.44
C GLN A 121 -1.12 29.16 -4.55
N HIS A 122 -0.58 28.64 -5.64
CA HIS A 122 -0.43 27.23 -5.80
C HIS A 122 0.87 26.85 -6.53
N THR A 123 1.29 25.61 -6.34
CA THR A 123 2.36 24.96 -7.10
C THR A 123 2.01 23.49 -7.29
N CYS A 124 2.53 22.87 -8.35
CA CYS A 124 2.23 21.50 -8.68
C CYS A 124 3.49 20.63 -8.68
N PHE A 125 3.49 19.57 -7.90
CA PHE A 125 4.45 18.49 -7.95
C PHE A 125 3.85 17.32 -8.73
N TYR A 126 4.38 17.03 -9.90
CA TYR A 126 3.84 16.03 -10.83
C TYR A 126 4.78 14.85 -11.11
N ASP A 127 5.87 14.72 -10.35
CA ASP A 127 6.85 13.62 -10.48
C ASP A 127 6.50 12.42 -9.56
N VAL A 128 5.21 12.11 -9.43
CA VAL A 128 4.77 10.93 -8.70
C VAL A 128 4.79 9.74 -9.64
N ALA A 129 5.69 8.77 -9.35
CA ALA A 129 5.73 7.51 -10.06
C ALA A 129 4.62 6.55 -9.61
N PRO A 130 4.20 5.58 -10.46
CA PRO A 130 3.48 4.41 -9.98
C PRO A 130 4.29 3.74 -8.86
N ASP A 131 3.65 3.36 -7.77
CA ASP A 131 4.31 2.82 -6.57
C ASP A 131 5.42 3.76 -6.05
N PRO A 132 5.06 4.92 -5.45
CA PRO A 132 6.00 5.96 -5.10
C PRO A 132 7.06 5.43 -4.13
N ASN A 133 8.32 5.60 -4.51
CA ASN A 133 9.47 5.22 -3.68
C ASN A 133 9.90 6.38 -2.78
N LEU A 134 10.75 6.08 -1.80
CA LEU A 134 11.25 7.05 -0.83
C LEU A 134 11.93 8.25 -1.50
N SER A 135 12.64 8.05 -2.63
CA SER A 135 13.33 9.15 -3.30
C SER A 135 12.36 10.15 -3.94
N SER A 136 11.24 9.67 -4.53
CA SER A 136 10.18 10.54 -5.06
C SER A 136 9.48 11.29 -3.92
N ALA A 137 9.18 10.60 -2.82
CA ALA A 137 8.58 11.22 -1.64
C ALA A 137 9.47 12.33 -1.05
N LEU A 138 10.78 12.11 -0.94
CA LEU A 138 11.72 13.12 -0.45
C LEU A 138 11.79 14.35 -1.35
N LYS A 139 11.76 14.19 -2.68
CA LYS A 139 11.71 15.32 -3.62
C LYS A 139 10.43 16.13 -3.43
N GLY A 140 9.28 15.46 -3.33
CA GLY A 140 7.99 16.11 -3.07
C GLY A 140 7.99 16.88 -1.74
N ALA A 141 8.51 16.27 -0.68
CA ALA A 141 8.64 16.91 0.64
C ALA A 141 9.57 18.13 0.62
N GLN A 142 10.67 18.09 -0.14
CA GLN A 142 11.56 19.23 -0.31
C GLN A 142 10.85 20.39 -1.06
N ALA A 143 10.15 20.09 -2.14
CA ALA A 143 9.39 21.08 -2.89
C ALA A 143 8.27 21.71 -2.03
N MET A 144 7.57 20.90 -1.24
CA MET A 144 6.55 21.35 -0.32
C MET A 144 7.13 22.27 0.77
N ARG A 145 8.26 21.92 1.38
CA ARG A 145 8.94 22.74 2.39
C ARG A 145 9.36 24.11 1.86
N LEU A 146 9.82 24.17 0.61
CA LEU A 146 10.20 25.45 -0.02
C LEU A 146 8.99 26.34 -0.32
N PHE A 147 7.86 25.74 -0.63
CA PHE A 147 6.65 26.47 -0.94
C PHE A 147 5.86 26.85 0.32
N GLU A 148 5.98 26.11 1.42
CA GLU A 148 5.26 26.31 2.68
C GLU A 148 3.73 26.41 2.49
N PRO A 149 3.07 25.37 1.99
CA PRO A 149 1.62 25.36 1.77
C PRO A 149 0.86 25.23 3.09
N ASP A 150 -0.39 25.70 3.09
CA ASP A 150 -1.35 25.50 4.18
C ASP A 150 -2.42 24.43 3.85
N CYS A 151 -2.40 23.90 2.63
CA CYS A 151 -3.21 22.77 2.21
C CYS A 151 -2.56 21.98 1.06
N ILE A 152 -2.97 20.73 0.93
CA ILE A 152 -2.51 19.81 -0.13
C ILE A 152 -3.72 19.30 -0.90
N ILE A 153 -3.62 19.27 -2.23
CA ILE A 153 -4.56 18.59 -3.11
C ILE A 153 -3.82 17.44 -3.79
N ALA A 154 -4.24 16.20 -3.53
CA ALA A 154 -3.76 15.04 -4.26
C ALA A 154 -4.75 14.69 -5.39
N LEU A 155 -4.30 14.83 -6.63
CA LEU A 155 -5.09 14.52 -7.82
C LEU A 155 -4.58 13.22 -8.45
N GLY A 156 -5.39 12.17 -8.45
CA GLY A 156 -5.05 10.89 -9.08
C GLY A 156 -5.59 9.68 -8.37
N GLY A 157 -4.98 8.55 -8.65
CA GLY A 157 -5.24 7.28 -8.01
C GLY A 157 -4.49 7.11 -6.69
N GLY A 158 -4.36 5.86 -6.23
CA GLY A 158 -3.70 5.51 -4.96
C GLY A 158 -2.31 6.13 -4.82
N SER A 159 -1.46 6.01 -5.84
CA SER A 159 -0.07 6.52 -5.79
C SER A 159 0.01 8.03 -5.51
N ALA A 160 -0.82 8.85 -6.16
CA ALA A 160 -0.84 10.29 -5.92
C ALA A 160 -1.39 10.63 -4.52
N MET A 161 -2.45 9.92 -4.08
CA MET A 161 -3.02 10.10 -2.75
C MET A 161 -2.05 9.68 -1.65
N ASP A 162 -1.32 8.61 -1.83
CA ASP A 162 -0.35 8.13 -0.84
C ASP A 162 0.88 9.04 -0.80
N ALA A 163 1.38 9.49 -1.95
CA ALA A 163 2.45 10.50 -1.99
C ALA A 163 2.06 11.81 -1.28
N GLY A 164 0.80 12.22 -1.40
CA GLY A 164 0.29 13.41 -0.72
C GLY A 164 0.11 13.28 0.80
N LYS A 165 0.17 12.04 1.35
CA LYS A 165 0.07 11.76 2.79
C LYS A 165 1.43 11.69 3.47
N ILE A 166 2.51 11.43 2.72
CA ILE A 166 3.89 11.35 3.23
C ILE A 166 4.44 12.75 3.45
#